data_b236036285ad2f3ffc84a425c484a575
#
_entry.id   b236036285ad2f3ffc84a425c484a575
#
_cell.length_a   1.000
_cell.length_b   1.000
_cell.length_c   1.000
_cell.angle_alpha   90.00
_cell.angle_beta   90.00
_cell.angle_gamma   90.00
#
_symmetry.space_group_name_H-M   'P 1'
#
loop_
_entity.id
_entity.type
_entity.pdbx_description
1 polymer ?
#
loop_
_entity_poly.entity_id
_entity_poly.type
_entity_poly.pdbx_seq_one_letter_code
_entity_poly.pdbx_strand_id
1 'polypeptide(L)'
;MAQRPLDEVVEFAENPEPRCPCVLLLDVSGSMAGEPINELNEGIQLFWQEVSKAPLASKRVEVAVVAFSSGVEVVQDFATIENSQPPVLEAGGATAMGSGILTALDMLRNRKEVYRRNGISYYRPWIFLVTDGAPTEPIEVMQRAAQAIQQEEAKKGVAFFAVGVEGADMRMLATLSKERQPLKLKGLAFRELFLWLSASMQRVSSSKVEDKVDLPPPQGWGQV
;
A
#
# COMPACT_ATOMS: atom_id res chain seq x y z
N MET A 1 25.33 -8.29 -20.48
CA MET A 1 24.72 -8.18 -19.15
C MET A 1 24.54 -6.69 -18.89
N ALA A 2 23.31 -6.22 -18.65
CA ALA A 2 23.09 -4.82 -18.29
C ALA A 2 23.77 -4.55 -16.93
N GLN A 3 24.52 -3.46 -16.85
CA GLN A 3 25.19 -3.03 -15.64
C GLN A 3 24.12 -2.64 -14.60
N ARG A 4 24.18 -3.19 -13.39
CA ARG A 4 23.24 -2.81 -12.31
C ARG A 4 23.52 -1.37 -11.90
N PRO A 5 22.47 -0.56 -11.64
CA PRO A 5 22.66 0.76 -11.03
C PRO A 5 23.44 0.66 -9.71
N LEU A 6 24.34 1.59 -9.48
CA LEU A 6 25.25 1.53 -8.32
C LEU A 6 24.52 1.68 -6.99
N ASP A 7 23.49 2.52 -6.98
CA ASP A 7 22.59 2.77 -5.85
C ASP A 7 21.84 1.49 -5.40
N GLU A 8 21.34 0.69 -6.36
CA GLU A 8 20.69 -0.59 -6.04
C GLU A 8 21.70 -1.59 -5.43
N VAL A 9 22.93 -1.64 -5.95
CA VAL A 9 23.98 -2.55 -5.44
C VAL A 9 24.33 -2.18 -4.01
N VAL A 10 24.46 -0.89 -3.71
CA VAL A 10 24.75 -0.39 -2.35
C VAL A 10 23.60 -0.68 -1.40
N GLU A 11 22.36 -0.36 -1.78
CA GLU A 11 21.16 -0.59 -0.97
C GLU A 11 21.06 -2.03 -0.45
N PHE A 12 21.26 -3.02 -1.35
CA PHE A 12 21.12 -4.43 -0.98
C PHE A 12 22.39 -5.05 -0.38
N ALA A 13 23.55 -4.44 -0.59
CA ALA A 13 24.75 -4.83 0.12
C ALA A 13 24.73 -4.40 1.60
N GLU A 14 24.19 -3.21 1.87
CA GLU A 14 24.04 -2.69 3.24
C GLU A 14 22.93 -3.38 4.02
N ASN A 15 21.85 -3.74 3.32
CA ASN A 15 20.71 -4.44 3.92
C ASN A 15 20.29 -5.65 3.06
N PRO A 16 20.85 -6.85 3.31
CA PRO A 16 20.52 -8.07 2.57
C PRO A 16 19.24 -8.78 3.05
N GLU A 17 18.53 -8.20 4.01
CA GLU A 17 17.30 -8.78 4.57
C GLU A 17 16.22 -8.95 3.50
N PRO A 18 15.34 -9.97 3.62
CA PRO A 18 14.16 -10.10 2.76
C PRO A 18 13.28 -8.87 2.82
N ARG A 19 12.69 -8.46 1.70
CA ARG A 19 11.82 -7.28 1.63
C ARG A 19 10.35 -7.65 1.79
N CYS A 20 9.63 -6.83 2.55
CA CYS A 20 8.16 -6.87 2.70
C CYS A 20 7.56 -5.62 2.06
N PRO A 21 7.35 -5.62 0.72
CA PRO A 21 6.96 -4.41 0.01
C PRO A 21 5.47 -4.12 0.16
N CYS A 22 5.15 -2.87 0.49
CA CYS A 22 3.81 -2.33 0.62
C CYS A 22 3.68 -1.03 -0.17
N VAL A 23 2.66 -0.92 -1.01
CA VAL A 23 2.24 0.36 -1.59
C VAL A 23 1.06 0.88 -0.79
N LEU A 24 1.21 2.03 -0.16
CA LEU A 24 0.11 2.82 0.36
C LEU A 24 -0.45 3.64 -0.81
N LEU A 25 -1.64 3.26 -1.27
CA LEU A 25 -2.35 3.92 -2.38
C LEU A 25 -3.47 4.76 -1.80
N LEU A 26 -3.27 6.08 -1.73
CA LEU A 26 -4.04 6.97 -0.89
C LEU A 26 -4.81 7.99 -1.71
N ASP A 27 -6.11 8.04 -1.47
CA ASP A 27 -6.99 9.08 -2.01
C ASP A 27 -6.69 10.41 -1.32
N VAL A 28 -6.36 11.40 -2.14
CA VAL A 28 -6.18 12.79 -1.71
C VAL A 28 -7.10 13.71 -2.50
N SER A 29 -8.24 13.21 -2.96
CA SER A 29 -9.26 14.00 -3.65
C SER A 29 -9.89 15.07 -2.75
N GLY A 30 -10.67 15.97 -3.34
CA GLY A 30 -11.25 17.10 -2.61
C GLY A 30 -12.18 16.70 -1.46
N SER A 31 -12.81 15.52 -1.51
CA SER A 31 -13.64 14.98 -0.43
C SER A 31 -12.85 14.63 0.84
N MET A 32 -11.56 14.30 0.68
CA MET A 32 -10.64 14.06 1.80
C MET A 32 -10.19 15.34 2.52
N ALA A 33 -10.56 16.53 2.03
CA ALA A 33 -10.14 17.80 2.65
C ALA A 33 -10.69 17.98 4.08
N GLY A 34 -9.89 18.64 4.92
CA GLY A 34 -10.25 18.91 6.31
C GLY A 34 -9.82 17.80 7.27
N GLU A 35 -10.75 17.31 8.08
CA GLU A 35 -10.47 16.30 9.10
C GLU A 35 -9.97 14.97 8.52
N PRO A 36 -10.54 14.41 7.42
CA PRO A 36 -10.09 13.12 6.88
C PRO A 36 -8.60 13.10 6.49
N ILE A 37 -8.10 14.13 5.80
CA ILE A 37 -6.68 14.16 5.38
C ILE A 37 -5.75 14.35 6.58
N ASN A 38 -6.17 15.08 7.61
CA ASN A 38 -5.39 15.25 8.83
C ASN A 38 -5.24 13.92 9.58
N GLU A 39 -6.34 13.21 9.79
CA GLU A 39 -6.37 11.89 10.42
C GLU A 39 -5.58 10.85 9.60
N LEU A 40 -5.65 10.91 8.27
CA LEU A 40 -4.83 10.07 7.39
C LEU A 40 -3.34 10.34 7.60
N ASN A 41 -2.92 11.61 7.63
CA ASN A 41 -1.54 12.01 7.88
C ASN A 41 -1.03 11.56 9.26
N GLU A 42 -1.83 11.72 10.29
CA GLU A 42 -1.50 11.23 11.64
C GLU A 42 -1.36 9.70 11.65
N GLY A 43 -2.24 8.99 10.95
CA GLY A 43 -2.16 7.55 10.79
C GLY A 43 -0.89 7.09 10.09
N ILE A 44 -0.49 7.78 9.01
CA ILE A 44 0.77 7.52 8.29
C ILE A 44 1.97 7.70 9.22
N GLN A 45 2.03 8.80 9.95
CA GLN A 45 3.10 9.04 10.94
C GLN A 45 3.17 7.94 12.00
N LEU A 46 2.01 7.53 12.52
CA LEU A 46 1.90 6.45 13.49
C LEU A 46 2.42 5.12 12.92
N PHE A 47 2.08 4.80 11.67
CA PHE A 47 2.57 3.60 11.00
C PHE A 47 4.10 3.55 10.98
N TRP A 48 4.76 4.63 10.55
CA TRP A 48 6.22 4.73 10.57
C TRP A 48 6.78 4.56 11.98
N GLN A 49 6.21 5.26 12.97
CA GLN A 49 6.63 5.15 14.37
C GLN A 49 6.53 3.72 14.91
N GLU A 50 5.42 3.04 14.66
CA GLU A 50 5.19 1.70 15.18
C GLU A 50 6.09 0.65 14.51
N VAL A 51 6.27 0.72 13.19
CA VAL A 51 7.17 -0.23 12.48
C VAL A 51 8.63 0.01 12.88
N SER A 52 9.06 1.26 13.08
CA SER A 52 10.42 1.61 13.52
C SER A 52 10.79 1.04 14.89
N LYS A 53 9.81 0.75 15.77
CA LYS A 53 10.07 0.14 17.09
C LYS A 53 10.53 -1.32 16.99
N ALA A 54 10.27 -1.98 15.87
CA ALA A 54 10.65 -3.36 15.62
C ALA A 54 11.88 -3.41 14.68
N PRO A 55 13.10 -3.66 15.20
CA PRO A 55 14.34 -3.54 14.42
C PRO A 55 14.37 -4.39 13.15
N LEU A 56 13.76 -5.57 13.17
CA LEU A 56 13.69 -6.44 11.99
C LEU A 56 12.67 -5.91 10.98
N ALA A 57 11.51 -5.45 11.45
CA ALA A 57 10.48 -4.89 10.58
C ALA A 57 10.96 -3.59 9.90
N SER A 58 11.67 -2.72 10.61
CA SER A 58 12.17 -1.46 10.04
C SER A 58 13.13 -1.66 8.87
N LYS A 59 13.88 -2.77 8.86
CA LYS A 59 14.78 -3.19 7.78
C LYS A 59 14.11 -3.93 6.64
N ARG A 60 13.02 -4.64 6.91
CA ARG A 60 12.34 -5.52 5.96
C ARG A 60 11.13 -4.87 5.30
N VAL A 61 10.36 -4.08 6.07
CA VAL A 61 9.18 -3.38 5.54
C VAL A 61 9.63 -2.23 4.67
N GLU A 62 9.25 -2.30 3.41
CA GLU A 62 9.58 -1.34 2.37
C GLU A 62 8.31 -0.73 1.85
N VAL A 63 8.21 0.60 1.90
CA VAL A 63 6.99 1.33 1.61
C VAL A 63 7.19 2.28 0.44
N ALA A 64 6.25 2.24 -0.51
CA ALA A 64 6.02 3.30 -1.46
C ALA A 64 4.69 3.99 -1.15
N VAL A 65 4.61 5.29 -1.35
CA VAL A 65 3.38 6.07 -1.18
C VAL A 65 2.98 6.66 -2.51
N VAL A 66 1.79 6.29 -2.96
CA VAL A 66 1.17 6.77 -4.20
C VAL A 66 -0.10 7.51 -3.81
N ALA A 67 -0.16 8.80 -4.09
CA ALA A 67 -1.35 9.61 -3.93
C ALA A 67 -2.10 9.72 -5.26
N PHE A 68 -3.42 9.72 -5.20
CA PHE A 68 -4.24 9.99 -6.38
C PHE A 68 -5.33 11.02 -6.09
N SER A 69 -5.50 11.93 -7.04
CA SER A 69 -6.55 12.94 -7.07
C SER A 69 -7.00 13.17 -8.51
N SER A 70 -6.85 14.35 -9.11
CA SER A 70 -7.04 14.58 -10.55
C SER A 70 -6.01 13.85 -11.42
N GLY A 71 -4.90 13.42 -10.85
CA GLY A 71 -3.84 12.61 -11.43
C GLY A 71 -3.24 11.68 -10.38
N VAL A 72 -2.14 11.03 -10.72
CA VAL A 72 -1.41 10.13 -9.83
C VAL A 72 -0.02 10.70 -9.57
N GLU A 73 0.37 10.71 -8.32
CA GLU A 73 1.69 11.16 -7.87
C GLU A 73 2.37 10.04 -7.06
N VAL A 74 3.61 9.73 -7.41
CA VAL A 74 4.48 8.89 -6.57
C VAL A 74 5.15 9.82 -5.56
N VAL A 75 4.54 9.95 -4.38
CA VAL A 75 5.02 10.83 -3.30
C VAL A 75 6.32 10.30 -2.72
N GLN A 76 6.44 8.97 -2.61
CA GLN A 76 7.62 8.27 -2.15
C GLN A 76 7.78 6.96 -2.92
N ASP A 77 8.95 6.74 -3.49
CA ASP A 77 9.30 5.42 -4.05
C ASP A 77 9.70 4.45 -2.95
N PHE A 78 9.85 3.17 -3.29
CA PHE A 78 10.17 2.12 -2.32
C PHE A 78 11.43 2.44 -1.52
N ALA A 79 11.24 2.53 -0.22
CA ALA A 79 12.32 2.66 0.76
C ALA A 79 11.95 1.89 2.04
N THR A 80 12.97 1.35 2.73
CA THR A 80 12.74 0.74 4.05
C THR A 80 12.33 1.80 5.06
N ILE A 81 11.60 1.40 6.08
CA ILE A 81 11.14 2.33 7.13
C ILE A 81 12.33 3.04 7.80
N GLU A 82 13.45 2.35 8.02
CA GLU A 82 14.65 2.95 8.61
C GLU A 82 15.29 4.03 7.73
N ASN A 83 15.07 3.98 6.40
CA ASN A 83 15.67 4.88 5.42
C ASN A 83 14.65 5.87 4.82
N SER A 84 13.47 6.01 5.42
CA SER A 84 12.41 6.90 4.93
C SER A 84 11.75 7.68 6.07
N GLN A 85 11.01 8.72 5.67
CA GLN A 85 10.22 9.55 6.57
C GLN A 85 8.77 9.52 6.10
N PRO A 86 7.78 9.57 7.01
CA PRO A 86 6.37 9.64 6.63
C PRO A 86 6.11 10.95 5.85
N PRO A 87 5.53 10.87 4.64
CA PRO A 87 5.13 12.07 3.91
C PRO A 87 3.92 12.74 4.56
N VAL A 88 3.74 14.03 4.25
CA VAL A 88 2.53 14.78 4.57
C VAL A 88 1.78 15.03 3.26
N LEU A 89 0.50 14.67 3.23
CA LEU A 89 -0.36 14.76 2.05
C LEU A 89 -1.34 15.94 2.18
N GLU A 90 -1.66 16.54 1.05
CA GLU A 90 -2.66 17.59 0.92
C GLU A 90 -3.81 17.11 0.04
N ALA A 91 -5.04 17.46 0.39
CA ALA A 91 -6.22 17.02 -0.34
C ALA A 91 -6.69 18.07 -1.35
N GLY A 92 -7.14 17.60 -2.52
CA GLY A 92 -7.71 18.42 -3.58
C GLY A 92 -7.91 17.68 -4.88
N GLY A 93 -8.77 18.18 -5.75
CA GLY A 93 -8.99 17.61 -7.08
C GLY A 93 -10.02 16.48 -7.13
N ALA A 94 -9.96 15.68 -8.19
CA ALA A 94 -10.88 14.58 -8.52
C ALA A 94 -10.35 13.22 -7.97
N THR A 95 -10.77 12.07 -8.54
CA THR A 95 -10.46 10.74 -7.99
C THR A 95 -10.02 9.79 -9.10
N ALA A 96 -8.72 9.85 -9.48
CA ALA A 96 -8.10 8.99 -10.51
C ALA A 96 -7.67 7.63 -9.92
N MET A 97 -8.60 6.91 -9.33
CA MET A 97 -8.35 5.65 -8.59
C MET A 97 -7.80 4.54 -9.49
N GLY A 98 -8.38 4.34 -10.67
CA GLY A 98 -7.97 3.27 -11.58
C GLY A 98 -6.54 3.47 -12.07
N SER A 99 -6.18 4.71 -12.42
CA SER A 99 -4.81 5.07 -12.78
C SER A 99 -3.84 4.89 -11.61
N GLY A 100 -4.25 5.25 -10.39
CA GLY A 100 -3.48 4.99 -9.17
C GLY A 100 -3.18 3.51 -8.95
N ILE A 101 -4.20 2.65 -9.11
CA ILE A 101 -4.05 1.19 -8.99
C ILE A 101 -3.06 0.65 -10.04
N LEU A 102 -3.20 1.07 -11.29
CA LEU A 102 -2.30 0.63 -12.36
C LEU A 102 -0.86 1.06 -12.10
N THR A 103 -0.66 2.29 -11.65
CA THR A 103 0.66 2.81 -11.24
C THR A 103 1.26 1.98 -10.10
N ALA A 104 0.50 1.69 -9.05
CA ALA A 104 0.96 0.87 -7.92
C ALA A 104 1.38 -0.54 -8.36
N LEU A 105 0.61 -1.17 -9.26
CA LEU A 105 0.94 -2.49 -9.82
C LEU A 105 2.22 -2.46 -10.67
N ASP A 106 2.43 -1.40 -11.47
CA ASP A 106 3.63 -1.25 -12.29
C ASP A 106 4.86 -1.00 -11.42
N MET A 107 4.76 -0.18 -10.38
CA MET A 107 5.82 0.03 -9.40
C MET A 107 6.23 -1.29 -8.73
N LEU A 108 5.26 -2.08 -8.27
CA LEU A 108 5.54 -3.40 -7.67
C LEU A 108 6.17 -4.37 -8.67
N ARG A 109 5.74 -4.36 -9.93
CA ARG A 109 6.34 -5.20 -10.97
C ARG A 109 7.83 -4.86 -11.13
N ASN A 110 8.14 -3.58 -11.29
CA ASN A 110 9.50 -3.10 -11.43
C ASN A 110 10.35 -3.42 -10.19
N ARG A 111 9.83 -3.19 -8.98
CA ARG A 111 10.55 -3.46 -7.73
C ARG A 111 10.84 -4.96 -7.55
N LYS A 112 9.90 -5.84 -7.90
CA LYS A 112 10.13 -7.30 -7.90
C LYS A 112 11.26 -7.71 -8.86
N GLU A 113 11.41 -7.05 -10.01
CA GLU A 113 12.52 -7.30 -10.92
C GLU A 113 13.86 -6.85 -10.32
N VAL A 114 13.87 -5.72 -9.62
CA VAL A 114 15.04 -5.25 -8.86
C VAL A 114 15.46 -6.29 -7.81
N TYR A 115 14.54 -6.82 -7.02
CA TYR A 115 14.84 -7.87 -6.03
C TYR A 115 15.44 -9.11 -6.70
N ARG A 116 14.80 -9.62 -7.76
CA ARG A 116 15.25 -10.84 -8.46
C ARG A 116 16.67 -10.69 -9.00
N ARG A 117 16.99 -9.57 -9.65
CA ARG A 117 18.33 -9.35 -10.21
C ARG A 117 19.41 -9.16 -9.16
N ASN A 118 19.04 -8.77 -7.93
CA ASN A 118 19.94 -8.61 -6.80
C ASN A 118 19.94 -9.82 -5.84
N GLY A 119 19.17 -10.88 -6.14
CA GLY A 119 19.10 -12.08 -5.31
C GLY A 119 18.40 -11.87 -3.96
N ILE A 120 17.55 -10.84 -3.85
CA ILE A 120 16.82 -10.53 -2.61
C ILE A 120 15.49 -11.29 -2.60
N SER A 121 15.28 -12.06 -1.54
CA SER A 121 13.97 -12.67 -1.26
C SER A 121 12.96 -11.61 -0.85
N TYR A 122 11.68 -11.83 -1.17
CA TYR A 122 10.63 -10.90 -0.78
C TYR A 122 9.32 -11.64 -0.47
N TYR A 123 8.58 -11.07 0.49
CA TYR A 123 7.24 -11.51 0.82
C TYR A 123 6.24 -11.11 -0.25
N ARG A 124 5.06 -11.75 -0.28
CA ARG A 124 3.96 -11.34 -1.16
C ARG A 124 3.70 -9.85 -0.99
N PRO A 125 3.86 -9.02 -2.05
CA PRO A 125 3.66 -7.57 -1.95
C PRO A 125 2.23 -7.20 -1.57
N TRP A 126 2.07 -6.06 -0.91
CA TRP A 126 0.77 -5.51 -0.57
C TRP A 126 0.49 -4.22 -1.33
N ILE A 127 -0.77 -4.04 -1.75
CA ILE A 127 -1.35 -2.75 -2.10
C ILE A 127 -2.45 -2.47 -1.09
N PHE A 128 -2.34 -1.35 -0.41
CA PHE A 128 -3.28 -0.91 0.61
C PHE A 128 -3.96 0.37 0.14
N LEU A 129 -5.15 0.22 -0.47
CA LEU A 129 -5.96 1.32 -0.99
C LEU A 129 -6.82 1.90 0.13
N VAL A 130 -6.78 3.22 0.30
CA VAL A 130 -7.68 3.98 1.15
C VAL A 130 -8.36 5.07 0.32
N THR A 131 -9.70 5.13 0.32
CA THR A 131 -10.49 6.09 -0.45
C THR A 131 -11.81 6.41 0.23
N ASP A 132 -12.30 7.63 0.07
CA ASP A 132 -13.63 8.08 0.51
C ASP A 132 -14.60 8.28 -0.66
N GLY A 133 -14.12 8.18 -1.91
CA GLY A 133 -14.85 8.56 -3.09
C GLY A 133 -15.17 7.45 -4.10
N ALA A 134 -15.99 7.82 -5.08
CA ALA A 134 -16.15 7.08 -6.30
C ALA A 134 -15.15 7.58 -7.35
N PRO A 135 -14.61 6.68 -8.21
CA PRO A 135 -13.69 7.10 -9.27
C PRO A 135 -14.37 8.05 -10.25
N THR A 136 -13.66 9.08 -10.67
CA THR A 136 -14.11 10.05 -11.67
C THR A 136 -13.60 9.74 -13.08
N GLU A 137 -12.80 8.69 -13.22
CA GLU A 137 -12.25 8.22 -14.48
C GLU A 137 -13.27 7.42 -15.31
N PRO A 138 -13.01 7.25 -16.64
CA PRO A 138 -13.80 6.36 -17.49
C PRO A 138 -13.84 4.93 -16.91
N ILE A 139 -15.01 4.28 -17.03
CA ILE A 139 -15.25 2.93 -16.49
C ILE A 139 -14.23 1.89 -17.00
N GLU A 140 -13.74 2.08 -18.22
CA GLU A 140 -12.76 1.20 -18.86
C GLU A 140 -11.42 1.19 -18.10
N VAL A 141 -11.04 2.32 -17.49
CA VAL A 141 -9.80 2.41 -16.69
C VAL A 141 -9.97 1.59 -15.41
N MET A 142 -11.12 1.72 -14.74
CA MET A 142 -11.44 0.94 -13.56
C MET A 142 -11.54 -0.56 -13.86
N GLN A 143 -12.15 -0.94 -14.99
CA GLN A 143 -12.22 -2.34 -15.41
C GLN A 143 -10.83 -2.94 -15.65
N ARG A 144 -9.92 -2.20 -16.31
CA ARG A 144 -8.53 -2.62 -16.50
C ARG A 144 -7.80 -2.78 -15.16
N ALA A 145 -8.00 -1.83 -14.23
CA ALA A 145 -7.41 -1.88 -12.90
C ALA A 145 -7.90 -3.12 -12.12
N ALA A 146 -9.21 -3.40 -12.12
CA ALA A 146 -9.78 -4.58 -11.49
C ALA A 146 -9.25 -5.88 -12.10
N GLN A 147 -9.19 -5.98 -13.43
CA GLN A 147 -8.62 -7.14 -14.11
C GLN A 147 -7.14 -7.36 -13.75
N ALA A 148 -6.35 -6.29 -13.71
CA ALA A 148 -4.94 -6.36 -13.35
C ALA A 148 -4.73 -6.83 -11.90
N ILE A 149 -5.51 -6.33 -10.93
CA ILE A 149 -5.50 -6.82 -9.54
C ILE A 149 -5.81 -8.31 -9.51
N GLN A 150 -6.93 -8.72 -10.11
CA GLN A 150 -7.39 -10.12 -10.07
C GLN A 150 -6.37 -11.07 -10.70
N GLN A 151 -5.70 -10.66 -11.79
CA GLN A 151 -4.63 -11.43 -12.41
C GLN A 151 -3.40 -11.56 -11.51
N GLU A 152 -3.00 -10.49 -10.82
CA GLU A 152 -1.86 -10.54 -9.91
C GLU A 152 -2.19 -11.34 -8.64
N GLU A 153 -3.40 -11.23 -8.09
CA GLU A 153 -3.84 -12.01 -6.93
C GLU A 153 -3.88 -13.52 -7.26
N ALA A 154 -4.39 -13.90 -8.43
CA ALA A 154 -4.45 -15.29 -8.87
C ALA A 154 -3.07 -15.96 -8.93
N LYS A 155 -2.01 -15.20 -9.22
CA LYS A 155 -0.60 -15.67 -9.21
C LYS A 155 0.05 -15.53 -7.83
N LYS A 156 -0.66 -15.06 -6.82
CA LYS A 156 -0.11 -14.63 -5.52
C LYS A 156 0.94 -13.52 -5.66
N GLY A 157 0.90 -12.77 -6.75
CA GLY A 157 1.83 -11.69 -7.07
C GLY A 157 1.62 -10.43 -6.25
N VAL A 158 0.41 -10.23 -5.71
CA VAL A 158 0.03 -9.13 -4.81
C VAL A 158 -1.04 -9.59 -3.84
N ALA A 159 -1.13 -8.96 -2.68
CA ALA A 159 -2.28 -8.98 -1.79
C ALA A 159 -2.91 -7.59 -1.80
N PHE A 160 -4.14 -7.49 -2.30
CA PHE A 160 -4.84 -6.22 -2.42
C PHE A 160 -5.83 -6.02 -1.27
N PHE A 161 -5.74 -4.90 -0.59
CA PHE A 161 -6.64 -4.49 0.48
C PHE A 161 -7.28 -3.16 0.11
N ALA A 162 -8.61 -3.09 0.14
CA ALA A 162 -9.35 -1.86 -0.07
C ALA A 162 -10.06 -1.44 1.22
N VAL A 163 -9.86 -0.20 1.61
CA VAL A 163 -10.53 0.42 2.76
C VAL A 163 -11.32 1.63 2.26
N GLY A 164 -12.64 1.54 2.39
CA GLY A 164 -13.55 2.65 2.11
C GLY A 164 -13.76 3.49 3.37
N VAL A 165 -13.48 4.78 3.28
CA VAL A 165 -13.85 5.78 4.29
C VAL A 165 -15.32 6.15 4.12
N GLU A 166 -15.88 6.97 4.97
CA GLU A 166 -17.26 7.43 4.84
C GLU A 166 -17.49 8.13 3.50
N GLY A 167 -18.51 7.71 2.76
CA GLY A 167 -18.77 8.19 1.39
C GLY A 167 -18.30 7.24 0.28
N ALA A 168 -17.39 6.31 0.54
CA ALA A 168 -16.85 5.39 -0.47
C ALA A 168 -17.91 4.48 -1.08
N ASP A 169 -17.82 4.26 -2.40
CA ASP A 169 -18.63 3.26 -3.09
C ASP A 169 -18.12 1.83 -2.82
N MET A 170 -18.61 1.24 -1.74
CA MET A 170 -18.25 -0.11 -1.32
C MET A 170 -18.58 -1.18 -2.36
N ARG A 171 -19.62 -0.97 -3.20
CA ARG A 171 -19.99 -1.92 -4.25
C ARG A 171 -18.94 -1.92 -5.35
N MET A 172 -18.50 -0.74 -5.75
CA MET A 172 -17.42 -0.60 -6.72
C MET A 172 -16.12 -1.19 -6.15
N LEU A 173 -15.73 -0.87 -4.91
CA LEU A 173 -14.54 -1.43 -4.28
C LEU A 173 -14.57 -2.98 -4.24
N ALA A 174 -15.74 -3.58 -4.03
CA ALA A 174 -15.90 -5.04 -4.03
C ALA A 174 -15.64 -5.68 -5.41
N THR A 175 -15.65 -4.92 -6.49
CA THR A 175 -15.32 -5.43 -7.83
C THR A 175 -13.82 -5.56 -8.09
N LEU A 176 -12.98 -4.88 -7.31
CA LEU A 176 -11.54 -4.82 -7.52
C LEU A 176 -10.84 -6.15 -7.19
N SER A 177 -11.16 -6.76 -6.07
CA SER A 177 -10.58 -8.04 -5.64
C SER A 177 -11.64 -9.12 -5.52
N LYS A 178 -11.28 -10.36 -5.90
CA LYS A 178 -12.08 -11.57 -5.66
C LYS A 178 -11.61 -12.33 -4.41
N GLU A 179 -10.40 -12.06 -3.95
CA GLU A 179 -9.83 -12.75 -2.78
C GLU A 179 -10.22 -12.09 -1.46
N ARG A 180 -10.43 -10.75 -1.48
CA ARG A 180 -10.71 -9.98 -0.25
C ARG A 180 -11.85 -9.00 -0.47
N GLN A 181 -12.79 -9.03 0.46
CA GLN A 181 -13.83 -8.01 0.51
C GLN A 181 -13.25 -6.69 1.01
N PRO A 182 -13.72 -5.55 0.48
CA PRO A 182 -13.32 -4.24 1.00
C PRO A 182 -13.83 -4.07 2.43
N LEU A 183 -13.04 -3.38 3.25
CA LEU A 183 -13.39 -3.02 4.61
C LEU A 183 -13.90 -1.59 4.65
N LYS A 184 -14.96 -1.34 5.38
CA LYS A 184 -15.45 0.02 5.64
C LYS A 184 -14.81 0.54 6.93
N LEU A 185 -14.15 1.69 6.85
CA LEU A 185 -13.60 2.38 8.02
C LEU A 185 -14.74 2.89 8.90
N LYS A 186 -14.64 2.71 10.20
CA LYS A 186 -15.60 3.26 11.17
C LYS A 186 -15.27 4.72 11.44
N GLY A 187 -16.12 5.64 10.98
CA GLY A 187 -15.81 7.06 11.09
C GLY A 187 -14.44 7.38 10.48
N LEU A 188 -13.59 8.04 11.24
CA LEU A 188 -12.22 8.36 10.88
C LEU A 188 -11.19 7.53 11.70
N ALA A 189 -11.44 6.26 11.94
CA ALA A 189 -10.57 5.37 12.73
C ALA A 189 -9.25 5.04 12.00
N PHE A 190 -8.58 6.05 11.43
CA PHE A 190 -7.30 5.88 10.72
C PHE A 190 -6.20 5.44 11.67
N ARG A 191 -6.20 5.94 12.90
CA ARG A 191 -5.24 5.53 13.94
C ARG A 191 -5.25 4.01 14.15
N GLU A 192 -6.42 3.43 14.34
CA GLU A 192 -6.60 2.00 14.58
C GLU A 192 -6.29 1.20 13.31
N LEU A 193 -6.63 1.72 12.13
CA LEU A 193 -6.28 1.15 10.83
C LEU A 193 -4.76 1.02 10.68
N PHE A 194 -4.02 2.09 10.92
CA PHE A 194 -2.57 2.08 10.75
C PHE A 194 -1.83 1.33 11.86
N LEU A 195 -2.39 1.25 13.08
CA LEU A 195 -1.91 0.33 14.11
C LEU A 195 -2.08 -1.13 13.67
N TRP A 196 -3.22 -1.47 13.10
CA TRP A 196 -3.47 -2.80 12.55
C TRP A 196 -2.51 -3.12 11.41
N LEU A 197 -2.28 -2.17 10.49
CA LEU A 197 -1.39 -2.34 9.36
C LEU A 197 0.05 -2.56 9.84
N SER A 198 0.53 -1.74 10.80
CA SER A 198 1.88 -1.88 11.36
C SER A 198 2.07 -3.23 12.07
N ALA A 199 1.11 -3.66 12.88
CA ALA A 199 1.15 -4.97 13.54
C ALA A 199 1.15 -6.13 12.52
N SER A 200 0.36 -6.00 11.44
CA SER A 200 0.31 -6.98 10.36
C SER A 200 1.64 -7.06 9.61
N MET A 201 2.24 -5.92 9.26
CA MET A 201 3.53 -5.85 8.58
C MET A 201 4.68 -6.40 9.46
N GLN A 202 4.71 -6.08 10.75
CA GLN A 202 5.66 -6.64 11.69
C GLN A 202 5.55 -8.17 11.77
N ARG A 203 4.33 -8.68 11.84
CA ARG A 203 4.07 -10.13 11.91
C ARG A 203 4.53 -10.85 10.64
N VAL A 204 4.19 -10.32 9.47
CA VAL A 204 4.62 -10.86 8.18
C VAL A 204 6.13 -10.79 8.04
N SER A 205 6.75 -9.66 8.29
CA SER A 205 8.19 -9.48 8.14
C SER A 205 9.03 -10.30 9.12
N SER A 206 8.44 -10.77 10.22
CA SER A 206 9.09 -11.66 11.21
C SER A 206 8.95 -13.14 10.90
N SER A 207 8.11 -13.52 9.93
CA SER A 207 7.94 -14.91 9.48
C SER A 207 9.00 -15.31 8.43
N LYS A 208 8.90 -16.53 7.88
CA LYS A 208 9.64 -16.92 6.67
C LYS A 208 8.87 -16.45 5.44
N VAL A 209 9.61 -16.16 4.35
CA VAL A 209 9.04 -15.60 3.11
C VAL A 209 7.89 -16.43 2.52
N GLU A 210 7.88 -17.75 2.70
CA GLU A 210 6.88 -18.66 2.17
C GLU A 210 5.76 -19.02 3.16
N ASP A 211 5.85 -18.56 4.41
CA ASP A 211 4.88 -18.90 5.45
C ASP A 211 3.52 -18.25 5.17
N LYS A 212 2.46 -18.99 5.49
CA LYS A 212 1.13 -18.39 5.62
C LYS A 212 1.03 -17.71 6.98
N VAL A 213 0.80 -16.42 6.98
CA VAL A 213 0.67 -15.62 8.19
C VAL A 213 -0.78 -15.20 8.36
N ASP A 214 -1.39 -15.61 9.46
CA ASP A 214 -2.72 -15.13 9.83
C ASP A 214 -2.61 -13.69 10.34
N LEU A 215 -3.32 -12.78 9.69
CA LEU A 215 -3.35 -11.38 10.08
C LEU A 215 -4.26 -11.18 11.28
N PRO A 216 -3.99 -10.17 12.13
CA PRO A 216 -4.91 -9.79 13.18
C PRO A 216 -6.29 -9.46 12.58
N PRO A 217 -7.40 -9.77 13.26
CA PRO A 217 -8.72 -9.34 12.79
C PRO A 217 -8.83 -7.80 12.81
N PRO A 218 -9.62 -7.19 11.89
CA PRO A 218 -9.79 -5.73 11.81
C PRO A 218 -10.70 -5.20 12.91
N GLN A 219 -10.44 -5.58 14.16
CA GLN A 219 -11.26 -5.20 15.32
C GLN A 219 -11.10 -3.72 15.64
N GLY A 220 -12.24 -3.05 15.82
CA GLY A 220 -12.29 -1.66 16.26
C GLY A 220 -12.38 -0.64 15.13
N TRP A 221 -11.82 -0.91 13.94
CA TRP A 221 -11.76 0.06 12.85
C TRP A 221 -12.48 -0.37 11.56
N GLY A 222 -12.57 -1.66 11.24
CA GLY A 222 -13.14 -2.16 10.00
C GLY A 222 -14.47 -2.88 10.18
N GLN A 223 -15.34 -2.75 9.17
CA GLN A 223 -16.59 -3.53 8.99
C GLN A 223 -16.56 -4.15 7.59
N VAL A 224 -17.07 -5.38 7.46
CA VAL A 224 -17.30 -6.07 6.18
C VAL A 224 -18.69 -5.71 5.67
#